data_c213f9dcd9430786c1c1f2c0060d4392
#
_entry.id   c213f9dcd9430786c1c1f2c0060d4392
#
_cell.length_a   1.000
_cell.length_b   1.000
_cell.length_c   1.000
_cell.angle_alpha   90.00
_cell.angle_beta   90.00
_cell.angle_gamma   90.00
#
_symmetry.space_group_name_H-M   'P 1'
#
loop_
_entity.id
_entity.type
_entity.pdbx_description
1 polymer ?
#
loop_
_entity_poly.entity_id
_entity_poly.type
_entity_poly.pdbx_seq_one_letter_code
_entity_poly.pdbx_strand_id
1 'polypeptide(L)'
;VAIASDIPELLSGISAIATTLRIGATRRMDTFSLADILERMVKRACLALPNAVVGTNDTEGERFASAIVPIAHQIEGLVSEETSQHWEATILVLLRLKAMPGFLAGRLQRHAGDQKLVSELEQEQAFARTLSPGNSHAWVAAWVQGFLGESGLALIYSDELFRTLDTWITGLDPI
;
A
#
# COMPACT_ATOMS: atom_id res chain seq x y z
N VAL A 1 3.01 2.79 22.22
CA VAL A 1 4.29 2.42 21.58
C VAL A 1 4.35 0.92 21.27
N ALA A 2 3.77 0.02 22.11
CA ALA A 2 3.84 -1.44 21.90
C ALA A 2 3.00 -1.96 20.70
N ILE A 3 1.99 -1.25 20.24
CA ILE A 3 1.06 -1.73 19.19
C ILE A 3 1.70 -1.65 17.79
N ALA A 4 2.57 -0.66 17.54
CA ALA A 4 3.18 -0.47 16.22
C ALA A 4 4.25 -1.53 15.88
N SER A 5 4.89 -2.13 16.89
CA SER A 5 5.91 -3.16 16.71
C SER A 5 5.34 -4.53 16.25
N ASP A 6 4.08 -4.79 16.59
CA ASP A 6 3.44 -6.08 16.31
C ASP A 6 2.81 -6.17 14.89
N ILE A 7 2.63 -5.04 14.19
CA ILE A 7 1.94 -5.03 12.91
C ILE A 7 2.74 -5.70 11.78
N PRO A 8 4.05 -5.45 11.60
CA PRO A 8 4.85 -6.17 10.61
C PRO A 8 4.83 -7.69 10.82
N GLU A 9 4.84 -8.14 12.08
CA GLU A 9 4.75 -9.56 12.43
C GLU A 9 3.34 -10.12 12.11
N LEU A 10 2.29 -9.35 12.40
CA LEU A 10 0.91 -9.71 12.05
C LEU A 10 0.75 -9.88 10.53
N LEU A 11 1.27 -8.94 9.72
CA LEU A 11 1.23 -9.01 8.26
C LEU A 11 2.04 -10.19 7.73
N SER A 12 3.20 -10.47 8.31
CA SER A 12 4.01 -11.66 7.99
C SER A 12 3.26 -12.95 8.32
N GLY A 13 2.57 -13.00 9.46
CA GLY A 13 1.70 -14.11 9.84
C GLY A 13 0.54 -14.34 8.87
N ILE A 14 -0.11 -13.27 8.41
CA ILE A 14 -1.16 -13.34 7.38
C ILE A 14 -0.59 -13.99 6.11
N SER A 15 0.56 -13.53 5.63
CA SER A 15 1.22 -14.09 4.44
C SER A 15 1.56 -15.57 4.58
N ALA A 16 2.07 -15.97 5.74
CA ALA A 16 2.42 -17.36 6.02
C ALA A 16 1.19 -18.28 6.04
N ILE A 17 0.11 -17.86 6.70
CA ILE A 17 -1.14 -18.63 6.77
C ILE A 17 -1.81 -18.69 5.40
N ALA A 18 -1.86 -17.60 4.65
CA ALA A 18 -2.42 -17.57 3.30
C ALA A 18 -1.67 -18.55 2.36
N THR A 19 -0.34 -18.57 2.44
CA THR A 19 0.50 -19.52 1.69
C THR A 19 0.18 -20.97 2.10
N THR A 20 0.06 -21.22 3.40
CA THR A 20 -0.24 -22.58 3.94
C THR A 20 -1.62 -23.04 3.48
N LEU A 21 -2.63 -22.17 3.48
CA LEU A 21 -3.98 -22.47 3.01
C LEU A 21 -4.01 -22.82 1.53
N ARG A 22 -3.29 -22.09 0.69
CA ARG A 22 -3.19 -22.40 -0.76
C ARG A 22 -2.57 -23.77 -1.01
N ILE A 23 -1.51 -24.12 -0.28
CA ILE A 23 -0.87 -25.45 -0.37
C ILE A 23 -1.79 -26.53 0.20
N GLY A 24 -2.45 -26.27 1.34
CA GLY A 24 -3.37 -27.20 2.00
C GLY A 24 -4.59 -27.53 1.16
N ALA A 25 -5.17 -26.52 0.50
CA ALA A 25 -6.28 -26.69 -0.45
C ALA A 25 -5.90 -27.63 -1.60
N THR A 26 -4.68 -27.51 -2.12
CA THR A 26 -4.16 -28.40 -3.17
C THR A 26 -4.01 -29.84 -2.69
N ARG A 27 -3.73 -30.04 -1.40
CA ARG A 27 -3.52 -31.37 -0.78
C ARG A 27 -4.78 -31.95 -0.13
N ARG A 28 -5.94 -31.30 -0.25
CA ARG A 28 -7.23 -31.69 0.37
C ARG A 28 -7.14 -31.86 1.89
N MET A 29 -6.34 -31.03 2.55
CA MET A 29 -6.28 -30.99 4.03
C MET A 29 -7.47 -30.19 4.59
N ASP A 30 -7.89 -30.52 5.83
CA ASP A 30 -8.84 -29.66 6.53
C ASP A 30 -8.17 -28.36 6.95
N THR A 31 -8.58 -27.26 6.29
CA THR A 31 -8.00 -25.93 6.47
C THR A 31 -8.97 -24.96 7.16
N PHE A 32 -10.13 -25.44 7.62
CA PHE A 32 -11.20 -24.59 8.16
C PHE A 32 -10.72 -23.71 9.33
N SER A 33 -10.03 -24.30 10.29
CA SER A 33 -9.50 -23.55 11.44
C SER A 33 -8.47 -22.49 11.07
N LEU A 34 -7.63 -22.76 10.06
CA LEU A 34 -6.64 -21.79 9.56
C LEU A 34 -7.32 -20.64 8.82
N ALA A 35 -8.39 -20.91 8.07
CA ALA A 35 -9.15 -19.88 7.39
C ALA A 35 -9.82 -18.91 8.38
N ASP A 36 -10.39 -19.41 9.48
CA ASP A 36 -10.94 -18.57 10.54
C ASP A 36 -9.87 -17.72 11.23
N ILE A 37 -8.69 -18.28 11.47
CA ILE A 37 -7.55 -17.51 12.00
C ILE A 37 -7.13 -16.41 11.03
N LEU A 38 -7.00 -16.73 9.74
CA LEU A 38 -6.64 -15.75 8.71
C LEU A 38 -7.64 -14.58 8.68
N GLU A 39 -8.94 -14.89 8.68
CA GLU A 39 -10.04 -13.92 8.71
C GLU A 39 -9.90 -12.92 9.87
N ARG A 40 -9.65 -13.42 11.09
CA ARG A 40 -9.46 -12.60 12.28
C ARG A 40 -8.18 -11.77 12.22
N MET A 41 -7.11 -12.32 11.71
CA MET A 41 -5.84 -11.60 11.57
C MET A 41 -5.95 -10.44 10.58
N VAL A 42 -6.61 -10.64 9.44
CA VAL A 42 -6.85 -9.57 8.46
C VAL A 42 -7.72 -8.47 9.07
N LYS A 43 -8.83 -8.80 9.74
CA LYS A 43 -9.68 -7.82 10.45
C LYS A 43 -8.88 -7.03 11.49
N ARG A 44 -8.02 -7.69 12.26
CA ARG A 44 -7.15 -7.02 13.24
C ARG A 44 -6.14 -6.07 12.56
N ALA A 45 -5.56 -6.48 11.44
CA ALA A 45 -4.64 -5.64 10.66
C ALA A 45 -5.36 -4.39 10.13
N CYS A 46 -6.58 -4.53 9.59
CA CYS A 46 -7.40 -3.39 9.13
C CYS A 46 -7.60 -2.34 10.22
N LEU A 47 -7.86 -2.76 11.45
CA LEU A 47 -8.07 -1.84 12.58
C LEU A 47 -6.79 -1.16 13.07
N ALA A 48 -5.65 -1.84 12.98
CA ALA A 48 -4.41 -1.38 13.57
C ALA A 48 -3.54 -0.57 12.61
N LEU A 49 -3.58 -0.86 11.30
CA LEU A 49 -2.74 -0.24 10.27
C LEU A 49 -2.80 1.29 10.25
N PRO A 50 -3.97 1.96 10.30
CA PRO A 50 -4.04 3.41 10.23
C PRO A 50 -3.22 4.11 11.34
N ASN A 51 -3.20 3.53 12.54
CA ASN A 51 -2.43 4.08 13.64
C ASN A 51 -0.94 3.67 13.60
N ALA A 52 -0.64 2.53 13.00
CA ALA A 52 0.72 2.01 12.96
C ALA A 52 1.62 2.73 11.95
N VAL A 53 1.05 3.21 10.84
CA VAL A 53 1.82 3.86 9.76
C VAL A 53 2.03 5.37 10.00
N VAL A 54 1.25 6.00 10.87
CA VAL A 54 1.37 7.43 11.16
C VAL A 54 2.63 7.70 11.97
N GLY A 55 3.44 8.67 11.51
CA GLY A 55 4.66 9.09 12.19
C GLY A 55 5.84 8.11 12.09
N THR A 56 5.74 7.09 11.25
CA THR A 56 6.87 6.22 10.92
C THR A 56 7.88 6.95 10.02
N ASN A 57 9.14 6.53 10.06
CA ASN A 57 10.19 7.04 9.20
C ASN A 57 10.17 6.34 7.81
N ASP A 58 10.99 6.80 6.87
CA ASP A 58 11.02 6.28 5.51
C ASP A 58 11.40 4.79 5.45
N THR A 59 12.37 4.34 6.26
CA THR A 59 12.79 2.94 6.33
C THR A 59 11.66 2.03 6.82
N GLU A 60 10.91 2.47 7.83
CA GLU A 60 9.71 1.76 8.29
C GLU A 60 8.61 1.80 7.24
N GLY A 61 8.46 2.93 6.52
CA GLY A 61 7.54 3.08 5.39
C GLY A 61 7.79 2.07 4.28
N GLU A 62 9.05 1.83 3.92
CA GLU A 62 9.43 0.80 2.95
C GLU A 62 9.05 -0.61 3.41
N ARG A 63 9.29 -0.92 4.69
CA ARG A 63 8.90 -2.21 5.29
C ARG A 63 7.39 -2.41 5.28
N PHE A 64 6.62 -1.38 5.65
CA PHE A 64 5.16 -1.41 5.59
C PHE A 64 4.66 -1.60 4.17
N ALA A 65 5.22 -0.87 3.18
CA ALA A 65 4.84 -1.02 1.79
C ALA A 65 5.04 -2.46 1.29
N SER A 66 6.21 -3.05 1.59
CA SER A 66 6.56 -4.42 1.21
C SER A 66 5.65 -5.46 1.88
N ALA A 67 5.16 -5.18 3.09
CA ALA A 67 4.28 -6.09 3.82
C ALA A 67 2.80 -5.92 3.41
N ILE A 68 2.31 -4.69 3.18
CA ILE A 68 0.89 -4.40 2.91
C ILE A 68 0.49 -4.76 1.48
N VAL A 69 1.31 -4.34 0.50
CA VAL A 69 0.95 -4.45 -0.92
C VAL A 69 0.62 -5.88 -1.38
N PRO A 70 1.34 -6.92 -1.01
CA PRO A 70 1.03 -8.27 -1.46
C PRO A 70 -0.20 -8.89 -0.78
N ILE A 71 -0.68 -8.36 0.36
CA ILE A 71 -1.76 -8.98 1.15
C ILE A 71 -3.04 -9.14 0.34
N ALA A 72 -3.45 -8.11 -0.41
CA ALA A 72 -4.69 -8.17 -1.21
C ALA A 72 -4.75 -9.43 -2.09
N HIS A 73 -3.67 -9.68 -2.83
CA HIS A 73 -3.57 -10.87 -3.68
C HIS A 73 -3.43 -12.17 -2.87
N GLN A 74 -2.74 -12.10 -1.73
CA GLN A 74 -2.54 -13.29 -0.89
C GLN A 74 -3.80 -13.78 -0.22
N ILE A 75 -4.72 -12.88 0.19
CA ILE A 75 -5.98 -13.25 0.84
C ILE A 75 -7.13 -13.52 -0.13
N GLU A 76 -6.95 -13.20 -1.41
CA GLU A 76 -7.97 -13.39 -2.45
C GLU A 76 -8.49 -14.83 -2.48
N GLY A 77 -9.81 -14.99 -2.34
CA GLY A 77 -10.47 -16.29 -2.30
C GLY A 77 -10.22 -17.11 -1.04
N LEU A 78 -9.47 -16.60 -0.05
CA LEU A 78 -9.19 -17.27 1.22
C LEU A 78 -9.94 -16.70 2.41
N VAL A 79 -10.44 -15.47 2.30
CA VAL A 79 -11.25 -14.79 3.31
C VAL A 79 -12.63 -14.47 2.75
N SER A 80 -13.58 -14.08 3.63
CA SER A 80 -14.90 -13.65 3.20
C SER A 80 -14.85 -12.39 2.35
N GLU A 81 -15.84 -12.19 1.50
CA GLU A 81 -16.01 -10.99 0.69
C GLU A 81 -16.03 -9.72 1.57
N GLU A 82 -16.70 -9.79 2.73
CA GLU A 82 -16.73 -8.70 3.70
C GLU A 82 -15.33 -8.32 4.18
N THR A 83 -14.47 -9.30 4.45
CA THR A 83 -13.09 -9.05 4.91
C THR A 83 -12.21 -8.51 3.79
N SER A 84 -12.41 -8.98 2.56
CA SER A 84 -11.75 -8.39 1.39
C SER A 84 -12.11 -6.92 1.22
N GLN A 85 -13.39 -6.57 1.30
CA GLN A 85 -13.87 -5.19 1.25
C GLN A 85 -13.35 -4.33 2.41
N HIS A 86 -13.22 -4.88 3.61
CA HIS A 86 -12.58 -4.19 4.73
C HIS A 86 -11.10 -3.88 4.46
N TRP A 87 -10.37 -4.81 3.83
CA TRP A 87 -8.99 -4.58 3.44
C TRP A 87 -8.88 -3.45 2.41
N GLU A 88 -9.69 -3.48 1.36
CA GLU A 88 -9.74 -2.42 0.34
C GLU A 88 -10.09 -1.05 0.96
N ALA A 89 -11.10 -1.00 1.81
CA ALA A 89 -11.48 0.20 2.53
C ALA A 89 -10.33 0.71 3.42
N THR A 90 -9.55 -0.19 4.02
CA THR A 90 -8.37 0.18 4.81
C THR A 90 -7.30 0.84 3.93
N ILE A 91 -7.02 0.32 2.74
CA ILE A 91 -6.10 0.97 1.79
C ILE A 91 -6.58 2.38 1.45
N LEU A 92 -7.87 2.56 1.17
CA LEU A 92 -8.44 3.90 0.89
C LEU A 92 -8.36 4.85 2.09
N VAL A 93 -8.48 4.34 3.32
CA VAL A 93 -8.26 5.15 4.54
C VAL A 93 -6.79 5.55 4.66
N LEU A 94 -5.86 4.63 4.42
CA LEU A 94 -4.43 4.92 4.46
C LEU A 94 -4.04 6.05 3.49
N LEU A 95 -4.59 6.06 2.26
CA LEU A 95 -4.34 7.10 1.27
C LEU A 95 -4.76 8.51 1.71
N ARG A 96 -5.62 8.64 2.71
CA ARG A 96 -6.08 9.93 3.25
C ARG A 96 -5.27 10.42 4.44
N LEU A 97 -4.34 9.62 4.96
CA LEU A 97 -3.49 9.99 6.08
C LEU A 97 -2.41 11.00 5.65
N LYS A 98 -2.31 12.11 6.37
CA LYS A 98 -1.36 13.18 6.05
C LYS A 98 0.05 12.96 6.59
N ALA A 99 0.19 12.17 7.65
CA ALA A 99 1.46 11.96 8.36
C ALA A 99 2.05 10.58 8.07
N MET A 100 2.12 10.22 6.80
CA MET A 100 2.65 8.96 6.32
C MET A 100 3.95 9.20 5.55
N PRO A 101 4.96 8.30 5.64
CA PRO A 101 6.18 8.39 4.83
C PRO A 101 5.87 8.48 3.33
N GLY A 102 6.62 9.30 2.60
CA GLY A 102 6.39 9.54 1.18
C GLY A 102 6.40 8.25 0.37
N PHE A 103 7.41 7.41 0.55
CA PHE A 103 7.52 6.14 -0.18
C PHE A 103 6.28 5.23 0.02
N LEU A 104 5.83 5.07 1.26
CA LEU A 104 4.64 4.26 1.57
C LEU A 104 3.40 4.84 0.91
N ALA A 105 3.20 6.16 1.00
CA ALA A 105 2.07 6.85 0.39
C ALA A 105 2.04 6.65 -1.14
N GLY A 106 3.18 6.82 -1.81
CA GLY A 106 3.30 6.60 -3.25
C GLY A 106 3.03 5.15 -3.64
N ARG A 107 3.58 4.21 -2.89
CA ARG A 107 3.40 2.77 -3.14
C ARG A 107 1.95 2.32 -2.96
N LEU A 108 1.26 2.82 -1.94
CA LEU A 108 -0.16 2.53 -1.73
C LEU A 108 -1.04 3.20 -2.78
N GLN A 109 -0.73 4.43 -3.21
CA GLN A 109 -1.45 5.09 -4.30
C GLN A 109 -1.36 4.28 -5.60
N ARG A 110 -0.16 3.81 -5.94
CA ARG A 110 0.04 2.93 -7.11
C ARG A 110 -0.76 1.63 -6.96
N HIS A 111 -0.66 0.97 -5.82
CA HIS A 111 -1.38 -0.26 -5.54
C HIS A 111 -2.89 -0.09 -5.66
N ALA A 112 -3.46 0.99 -5.13
CA ALA A 112 -4.89 1.28 -5.24
C ALA A 112 -5.34 1.45 -6.70
N GLY A 113 -4.52 2.05 -7.55
CA GLY A 113 -4.78 2.12 -9.00
C GLY A 113 -4.72 0.75 -9.67
N ASP A 114 -3.69 -0.03 -9.40
CA ASP A 114 -3.51 -1.38 -9.96
C ASP A 114 -4.69 -2.30 -9.57
N GLN A 115 -5.24 -2.15 -8.35
CA GLN A 115 -6.42 -2.85 -7.85
C GLN A 115 -7.76 -2.21 -8.28
N LYS A 116 -7.72 -1.10 -9.04
CA LYS A 116 -8.90 -0.33 -9.47
C LYS A 116 -9.77 0.20 -8.31
N LEU A 117 -9.17 0.40 -7.13
CA LEU A 117 -9.83 1.04 -5.98
C LEU A 117 -9.99 2.54 -6.18
N VAL A 118 -9.19 3.13 -7.04
CA VAL A 118 -9.25 4.52 -7.49
C VAL A 118 -9.24 4.57 -9.01
N SER A 119 -9.94 5.55 -9.59
CA SER A 119 -9.96 5.76 -11.03
C SER A 119 -8.64 6.34 -11.56
N GLU A 120 -8.41 6.25 -12.87
CA GLU A 120 -7.25 6.89 -13.52
C GLU A 120 -7.19 8.39 -13.24
N LEU A 121 -8.34 9.08 -13.32
CA LEU A 121 -8.44 10.50 -13.02
C LEU A 121 -8.04 10.82 -11.57
N GLU A 122 -8.46 10.01 -10.60
CA GLU A 122 -8.06 10.17 -9.19
C GLU A 122 -6.56 9.93 -9.01
N GLN A 123 -5.97 9.00 -9.74
CA GLN A 123 -4.53 8.76 -9.77
C GLN A 123 -3.76 9.98 -10.28
N GLU A 124 -4.16 10.54 -11.42
CA GLU A 124 -3.56 11.74 -12.01
C GLU A 124 -3.68 12.94 -11.07
N GLN A 125 -4.85 13.13 -10.47
CA GLN A 125 -5.07 14.19 -9.49
C GLN A 125 -4.23 14.01 -8.22
N ALA A 126 -4.05 12.79 -7.74
CA ALA A 126 -3.19 12.49 -6.60
C ALA A 126 -1.73 12.82 -6.93
N PHE A 127 -1.26 12.45 -8.11
CA PHE A 127 0.07 12.75 -8.61
C PHE A 127 0.29 14.27 -8.71
N ALA A 128 -0.61 14.99 -9.37
CA ALA A 128 -0.53 16.44 -9.51
C ALA A 128 -0.54 17.17 -8.15
N ARG A 129 -1.41 16.74 -7.21
CA ARG A 129 -1.43 17.30 -5.84
C ARG A 129 -0.14 17.06 -5.08
N THR A 130 0.46 15.89 -5.26
CA THR A 130 1.73 15.55 -4.60
C THR A 130 2.87 16.46 -5.06
N LEU A 131 2.92 16.76 -6.35
CA LEU A 131 3.94 17.64 -6.95
C LEU A 131 3.66 19.14 -6.76
N SER A 132 2.51 19.51 -6.18
CA SER A 132 2.16 20.92 -5.96
C SER A 132 3.05 21.56 -4.87
N PRO A 133 3.29 22.89 -4.94
CA PRO A 133 4.04 23.62 -3.91
C PRO A 133 3.42 23.43 -2.51
N GLY A 134 4.25 23.20 -1.51
CA GLY A 134 3.83 23.05 -0.11
C GLY A 134 4.23 21.71 0.51
N ASN A 135 4.54 20.70 -0.28
CA ASN A 135 5.17 19.47 0.19
C ASN A 135 6.70 19.61 0.20
N SER A 136 7.39 18.98 1.16
CA SER A 136 8.86 18.98 1.12
C SER A 136 9.38 18.19 -0.06
N HIS A 137 10.44 18.67 -0.71
CA HIS A 137 11.00 18.00 -1.89
C HIS A 137 11.44 16.56 -1.58
N ALA A 138 12.00 16.32 -0.39
CA ALA A 138 12.40 14.98 0.04
C ALA A 138 11.20 14.02 0.14
N TRP A 139 10.08 14.48 0.73
CA TRP A 139 8.87 13.68 0.80
C TRP A 139 8.27 13.39 -0.57
N VAL A 140 8.25 14.41 -1.45
CA VAL A 140 7.77 14.25 -2.85
C VAL A 140 8.64 13.26 -3.62
N ALA A 141 9.97 13.36 -3.51
CA ALA A 141 10.88 12.43 -4.18
C ALA A 141 10.64 10.98 -3.72
N ALA A 142 10.50 10.77 -2.41
CA ALA A 142 10.18 9.45 -1.85
C ALA A 142 8.80 8.95 -2.33
N TRP A 143 7.80 9.84 -2.40
CA TRP A 143 6.47 9.49 -2.91
C TRP A 143 6.52 9.06 -4.39
N VAL A 144 7.22 9.83 -5.24
CA VAL A 144 7.40 9.50 -6.66
C VAL A 144 8.13 8.16 -6.81
N GLN A 145 9.18 7.93 -6.02
CA GLN A 145 9.89 6.65 -6.00
C GLN A 145 8.96 5.48 -5.65
N GLY A 146 8.16 5.61 -4.60
CA GLY A 146 7.18 4.59 -4.21
C GLY A 146 6.11 4.35 -5.28
N PHE A 147 5.61 5.43 -5.90
CA PHE A 147 4.60 5.36 -6.95
C PHE A 147 5.10 4.69 -8.23
N LEU A 148 6.30 5.04 -8.68
CA LEU A 148 6.89 4.46 -9.88
C LEU A 148 7.36 3.02 -9.69
N GLY A 149 7.73 2.64 -8.47
CA GLY A 149 8.31 1.34 -8.17
C GLY A 149 9.65 1.13 -8.91
N GLU A 150 10.01 -0.12 -9.16
CA GLU A 150 11.30 -0.47 -9.75
C GLU A 150 11.39 -0.22 -11.27
N SER A 151 10.27 -0.10 -11.97
CA SER A 151 10.29 -0.13 -13.44
C SER A 151 10.02 1.21 -14.13
N GLY A 152 9.48 2.21 -13.43
CA GLY A 152 9.10 3.49 -14.05
C GLY A 152 8.09 3.37 -15.21
N LEU A 153 7.56 2.17 -15.48
CA LEU A 153 6.65 1.90 -16.62
C LEU A 153 5.40 2.79 -16.59
N ALA A 154 4.96 3.22 -15.40
CA ALA A 154 3.82 4.13 -15.28
C ALA A 154 4.02 5.43 -16.06
N LEU A 155 5.25 5.95 -16.12
CA LEU A 155 5.57 7.16 -16.88
C LEU A 155 5.58 6.93 -18.40
N ILE A 156 5.94 5.71 -18.83
CA ILE A 156 5.99 5.39 -20.27
C ILE A 156 4.58 5.32 -20.87
N TYR A 157 3.60 4.91 -20.07
CA TYR A 157 2.22 4.74 -20.52
C TYR A 157 1.31 5.93 -20.24
N SER A 158 1.80 7.00 -19.58
CA SER A 158 1.04 8.21 -19.30
C SER A 158 1.85 9.48 -19.60
N ASP A 159 1.58 10.07 -20.77
CA ASP A 159 2.18 11.35 -21.17
C ASP A 159 1.90 12.47 -20.17
N GLU A 160 0.75 12.43 -19.50
CA GLU A 160 0.34 13.45 -18.53
C GLU A 160 1.15 13.34 -17.23
N LEU A 161 1.34 12.13 -16.71
CA LEU A 161 2.20 11.91 -15.54
C LEU A 161 3.65 12.32 -15.85
N PHE A 162 4.15 11.97 -17.03
CA PHE A 162 5.48 12.35 -17.46
C PHE A 162 5.66 13.87 -17.52
N ARG A 163 4.74 14.60 -18.19
CA ARG A 163 4.80 16.06 -18.28
C ARG A 163 4.70 16.74 -16.90
N THR A 164 3.85 16.22 -16.03
CA THR A 164 3.67 16.76 -14.69
C THR A 164 4.96 16.60 -13.87
N LEU A 165 5.63 15.46 -13.97
CA LEU A 165 6.90 15.21 -13.31
C LEU A 165 8.02 16.06 -13.89
N ASP A 166 8.12 16.16 -15.21
CA ASP A 166 9.10 16.97 -15.91
C ASP A 166 8.99 18.46 -15.53
N THR A 167 7.76 18.98 -15.48
CA THR A 167 7.50 20.35 -15.03
C THR A 167 7.95 20.58 -13.59
N TRP A 168 7.71 19.59 -12.69
CA TRP A 168 8.13 19.69 -11.31
C TRP A 168 9.67 19.67 -11.17
N ILE A 169 10.35 18.74 -11.87
CA ILE A 169 11.81 18.62 -11.84
C ILE A 169 12.47 19.90 -12.38
N THR A 170 11.97 20.44 -13.49
CA THR A 170 12.53 21.65 -14.10
C THR A 170 12.24 22.92 -13.31
N GLY A 171 11.23 22.90 -12.44
CA GLY A 171 10.90 23.97 -11.51
C GLY A 171 11.70 23.94 -10.19
N LEU A 172 12.52 22.90 -9.95
CA LEU A 172 13.40 22.85 -8.80
C LEU A 172 14.58 23.82 -9.02
N ASP A 173 14.80 24.74 -8.06
CA ASP A 173 15.99 25.60 -8.12
C ASP A 173 17.27 24.76 -8.09
N PRO A 174 18.24 25.01 -8.96
CA PRO A 174 19.53 24.34 -8.88
C PRO A 174 20.23 24.71 -7.56
N ILE A 175 20.64 23.69 -6.79
CA ILE A 175 21.37 23.81 -5.53
C ILE A 175 22.79 24.33 -5.82
#